data_90129e50b5ab08503ff02cfe6cbaa42a
#
_entry.id   90129e50b5ab08503ff02cfe6cbaa42a
#
_cell.length_a   1.000
_cell.length_b   1.000
_cell.length_c   1.000
_cell.angle_alpha   90.00
_cell.angle_beta   90.00
_cell.angle_gamma   90.00
#
_symmetry.space_group_name_H-M   'P 1'
#
loop_
_entity.id
_entity.type
_entity.pdbx_description
1 polymer ?
#
loop_
_entity_poly.entity_id
_entity_poly.type
_entity_poly.pdbx_seq_one_letter_code
_entity_poly.pdbx_strand_id
1 'polypeptide(L)' 'MPKEKCPCCGIRSLRNLGQYEVCSFCKWQDDTSQSANPDLAGGANSESLRSSREKWERLLSYVK' A
#
# COMPACT_ATOMS: atom_id res chain seq x y z
N MET A 1 18.20 -9.99 3.53
CA MET A 1 17.94 -8.53 3.55
C MET A 1 16.56 -8.26 4.06
N PRO A 2 16.40 -7.36 5.02
CA PRO A 2 15.06 -7.01 5.52
C PRO A 2 14.25 -6.32 4.43
N LYS A 3 12.97 -6.63 4.39
CA LYS A 3 12.07 -5.99 3.45
C LYS A 3 11.57 -4.67 4.01
N GLU A 4 11.12 -3.79 3.12
CA GLU A 4 10.57 -2.49 3.49
C GLU A 4 9.09 -2.60 3.81
N LYS A 5 8.61 -1.70 4.66
CA LYS A 5 7.20 -1.66 5.02
C LYS A 5 6.35 -1.13 3.88
N CYS A 6 5.28 -1.85 3.55
CA CYS A 6 4.30 -1.38 2.58
C CYS A 6 3.61 -0.13 3.13
N PRO A 7 3.52 0.96 2.34
CA PRO A 7 2.83 2.18 2.80
C PRO A 7 1.36 1.96 3.15
N CYS A 8 0.73 0.96 2.56
CA CYS A 8 -0.69 0.69 2.79
C CYS A 8 -0.93 -0.15 4.04
N CYS A 9 -0.39 -1.36 4.08
CA CYS A 9 -0.68 -2.28 5.18
C CYS A 9 0.38 -2.31 6.29
N GLY A 10 1.55 -1.74 6.04
CA GLY A 10 2.62 -1.71 7.02
C GLY A 10 3.40 -3.02 7.19
N ILE A 11 3.04 -4.05 6.42
CA ILE A 11 3.75 -5.32 6.45
C ILE A 11 5.04 -5.20 5.65
N ARG A 12 6.12 -5.78 6.15
CA ARG A 12 7.40 -5.78 5.43
C ARG A 12 7.33 -6.77 4.27
N SER A 13 6.88 -6.28 3.12
CA SER A 13 6.63 -7.10 1.94
C SER A 13 7.34 -6.62 0.68
N LEU A 14 7.93 -5.43 0.71
CA LEU A 14 8.56 -4.83 -0.46
C LEU A 14 10.08 -4.93 -0.35
N ARG A 15 10.73 -5.22 -1.46
CA ARG A 15 12.20 -5.28 -1.50
C ARG A 15 12.79 -3.88 -1.58
N ASN A 16 12.20 -3.02 -2.40
CA ASN A 16 12.67 -1.64 -2.60
C ASN A 16 11.48 -0.70 -2.65
N LEU A 17 11.52 0.37 -1.86
CA LEU A 17 10.48 1.40 -1.92
C LEU A 17 10.65 2.24 -3.18
N GLY A 18 9.52 2.70 -3.73
CA GLY A 18 9.52 3.58 -4.88
C GLY A 18 9.78 2.91 -6.21
N GLN A 19 9.70 1.60 -6.28
CA GLN A 19 9.97 0.83 -7.50
C GLN A 19 8.73 0.17 -8.07
N TYR A 20 7.56 0.64 -7.69
CA TYR A 20 6.28 0.13 -8.20
C TYR A 20 6.05 -1.37 -7.93
N GLU A 21 6.67 -1.91 -6.90
CA GLU A 21 6.41 -3.29 -6.51
C GLU A 21 4.99 -3.41 -5.97
N VAL A 22 4.40 -4.58 -6.18
CA VAL A 22 3.05 -4.87 -5.66
C VAL A 22 3.18 -5.65 -4.36
N CYS A 23 2.55 -5.14 -3.30
CA CYS A 23 2.51 -5.85 -2.03
C CYS A 23 1.73 -7.15 -2.18
N SER A 24 2.32 -8.26 -1.76
CA SER A 24 1.67 -9.56 -1.86
C SER A 24 0.52 -9.73 -0.86
N PHE A 25 0.44 -8.88 0.15
CA PHE A 25 -0.59 -8.96 1.18
C PHE A 25 -1.81 -8.10 0.85
N CYS A 26 -1.61 -6.78 0.68
CA CYS A 26 -2.73 -5.86 0.44
C CYS A 26 -2.92 -5.49 -1.03
N LYS A 27 -1.98 -5.89 -1.90
CA LYS A 27 -2.02 -5.62 -3.34
C LYS A 27 -1.79 -4.16 -3.73
N TRP A 28 -1.35 -3.34 -2.80
CA TRP A 28 -0.96 -1.97 -3.11
C TRP A 28 0.28 -1.96 -4.00
N GLN A 29 0.23 -1.21 -5.11
CA GLN A 29 1.41 -0.99 -5.93
C GLN A 29 2.13 0.26 -5.41
N ASP A 30 3.42 0.16 -5.19
CA ASP A 30 4.21 1.20 -4.52
C ASP A 30 4.51 2.37 -5.44
N ASP A 31 3.53 3.25 -5.60
CA ASP A 31 3.62 4.47 -6.40
C ASP A 31 4.10 5.62 -5.51
N THR A 32 5.28 6.18 -5.83
CA THR A 32 5.86 7.25 -5.03
C THR A 32 4.98 8.49 -4.95
N SER A 33 4.29 8.82 -6.03
CA SER A 33 3.39 9.98 -6.05
C SER A 33 2.22 9.79 -5.10
N GLN A 34 1.62 8.59 -5.11
CA GLN A 34 0.51 8.28 -4.22
C GLN A 34 0.96 8.12 -2.78
N SER A 35 2.15 7.61 -2.55
CA SER A 35 2.72 7.50 -1.20
C SER A 35 3.01 8.87 -0.60
N ALA A 36 3.51 9.79 -1.41
CA ALA A 36 3.80 11.16 -0.97
C ALA A 36 2.53 11.99 -0.79
N ASN A 37 1.46 11.64 -1.49
CA ASN A 37 0.18 12.35 -1.42
C ASN A 37 -0.94 11.33 -1.19
N PRO A 38 -1.25 11.01 0.07
CA PRO A 38 -2.20 9.93 0.41
C PRO A 38 -3.62 10.11 -0.12
N ASP A 39 -3.98 11.32 -0.52
CA ASP A 39 -5.32 11.59 -1.07
C ASP A 39 -5.34 11.51 -2.60
N LEU A 40 -4.19 11.27 -3.23
CA LEU A 40 -4.11 11.21 -4.68
C LEU A 40 -4.62 9.86 -5.19
N ALA A 41 -5.68 9.90 -6.01
CA ALA A 41 -6.21 8.72 -6.68
C ALA A 41 -5.77 8.73 -8.14
N GLY A 42 -5.88 7.58 -8.80
CA GLY A 42 -5.65 7.50 -10.23
C GLY A 42 -4.21 7.46 -10.69
N GLY A 43 -3.31 6.93 -9.86
CA GLY A 43 -1.94 6.64 -10.25
C GLY A 43 -1.81 5.16 -10.64
N ALA A 44 -0.75 4.51 -10.18
CA ALA A 44 -0.59 3.06 -10.38
C ALA A 44 -1.73 2.30 -9.72
N ASN A 45 -2.32 2.86 -8.66
CA ASN A 45 -3.52 2.33 -8.03
C ASN A 45 -4.69 3.26 -8.37
N SER A 46 -5.85 2.68 -8.66
CA SER A 46 -7.04 3.48 -8.97
C SER A 46 -7.52 4.29 -7.76
N GLU A 47 -7.31 3.77 -6.57
CA GLU A 47 -7.69 4.44 -5.33
C GLU A 47 -6.49 5.11 -4.66
N SER A 48 -6.78 6.08 -3.78
CA SER A 48 -5.74 6.75 -3.01
C SER A 48 -5.17 5.82 -1.94
N LEU A 49 -4.00 6.16 -1.42
CA LEU A 49 -3.38 5.41 -0.33
C LEU A 49 -4.29 5.42 0.92
N ARG A 50 -4.89 6.57 1.22
CA ARG A 50 -5.81 6.70 2.36
C ARG A 50 -6.98 5.74 2.23
N SER A 51 -7.59 5.68 1.05
CA SER A 51 -8.72 4.78 0.79
C SER A 51 -8.30 3.31 0.91
N SER A 52 -7.13 2.97 0.38
CA SER A 52 -6.61 1.61 0.44
C SER A 52 -6.30 1.18 1.87
N ARG A 53 -5.77 2.09 2.68
CA ARG A 53 -5.52 1.82 4.10
C ARG A 53 -6.82 1.54 4.85
N GLU A 54 -7.86 2.32 4.58
CA GLU A 54 -9.16 2.11 5.21
C GLU A 54 -9.75 0.75 4.85
N LYS A 55 -9.62 0.35 3.61
CA LYS A 55 -10.09 -0.97 3.16
C LYS A 55 -9.31 -2.08 3.86
N TRP A 56 -8.01 -1.94 3.98
CA TRP A 56 -7.18 -2.92 4.66
C TRP A 56 -7.59 -3.09 6.13
N GLU A 57 -7.83 -1.98 6.81
CA GLU A 57 -8.26 -1.99 8.21
C GLU A 57 -9.60 -2.71 8.37
N ARG A 58 -10.53 -2.50 7.44
CA ARG A 58 -11.82 -3.21 7.48
C ARG A 58 -11.65 -4.71 7.30
N LEU A 59 -10.76 -5.11 6.39
CA LEU A 59 -10.47 -6.53 6.18
C LEU A 59 -9.89 -7.15 7.45
N LEU A 60 -8.97 -6.47 8.12
CA LEU A 60 -8.40 -6.95 9.37
C LEU A 60 -9.47 -7.11 10.45
N SER A 61 -10.42 -6.19 10.52
CA SER A 61 -11.54 -6.29 11.46
C SER A 61 -12.42 -7.50 11.18
N TYR A 62 -12.54 -7.88 9.93
CA TYR A 62 -13.37 -9.02 9.52
C TYR A 62 -12.76 -10.36 9.90
N VAL A 63 -11.45 -10.44 9.95
CA VAL A 63 -10.74 -11.71 10.11
C VAL A 63 -10.48 -12.07 11.57
N LYS A 64 -10.89 -11.25 12.50
CA LYS A 64 -10.67 -11.52 13.94
C LYS A 64 -11.47 -12.68 14.46
#